data_5802194f51f7887cd719a4935e02f66a
#
_entry.id   5802194f51f7887cd719a4935e02f66a
#
_cell.length_a   1.000
_cell.length_b   1.000
_cell.length_c   1.000
_cell.angle_alpha   90.00
_cell.angle_beta   90.00
_cell.angle_gamma   90.00
#
_symmetry.space_group_name_H-M   'P 1'
#
loop_
_entity.id
_entity.type
_entity.pdbx_description
1 polymer ?
#
loop_
_entity_poly.entity_id
_entity_poly.type
_entity_poly.pdbx_seq_one_letter_code
_entity_poly.pdbx_strand_id
1 'polypeptide(L)'
;MSKLKGWIAIVLLALSWCALYWITGSRTPWNHFTAADGAGGVSVYLGDIPTQSYDRMGFTKAVVRYAPGEQGWVVGTERGELFLFDNDGKQKWKRSLGIGKLISLCLTPDGALAVVGEQSAEGNLYAVDVHTGDIRWQYKASDFVGADASQRSYPSIVHIVTDKDGNIYANAYRFLMRADGSRGYNGRMLAVSGEGRLLWQFPKNEVIDSWINWCDANDANGRVVLSTSAYDFREEMHYKDTMYFVDKKSGDLLNSTFVAPVSPFDNTVMRGSPNFSADGKYLAAATSDGRGFLFDEQGKTLWSRVISKPTQVDGAYINASGRDGFVTPYGVLFTTINTFNRENWQLPTPVEHPSNNSIFAFNTDGTFRYQFMADGTMEEIAFAQNLAACAVGRNVRTHNYKAHGALVLNLATGKKQQFFPTEGPCQAIGISPDGRWVVGVEAPALTPQGKIMGAYKLHIWKLEEKPDA
;
A
#
# COMPACT_ATOMS: atom_id res chain seq x y z
N MET A 1 15.89 29.71 -49.76
CA MET A 1 16.35 29.89 -48.34
C MET A 1 15.26 29.62 -47.31
N SER A 2 13.98 29.80 -47.52
CA SER A 2 12.91 29.55 -46.52
C SER A 2 12.68 28.07 -46.20
N LYS A 3 12.74 27.16 -47.18
CA LYS A 3 12.57 25.72 -46.98
C LYS A 3 13.70 25.09 -46.16
N LEU A 4 14.95 25.56 -46.28
CA LEU A 4 16.07 25.07 -45.51
C LEU A 4 15.99 25.42 -44.01
N LYS A 5 15.49 26.64 -43.70
CA LYS A 5 15.21 27.06 -42.31
C LYS A 5 14.15 26.23 -41.62
N GLY A 6 13.10 25.81 -42.37
CA GLY A 6 12.06 24.92 -41.84
C GLY A 6 12.60 23.53 -41.50
N TRP A 7 13.45 22.94 -42.33
CA TRP A 7 14.06 21.65 -42.08
C TRP A 7 15.03 21.67 -40.89
N ILE A 8 15.80 22.76 -40.76
CA ILE A 8 16.70 22.93 -39.60
C ILE A 8 15.91 23.02 -38.28
N ALA A 9 14.75 23.72 -38.29
CA ALA A 9 13.90 23.80 -37.09
C ALA A 9 13.30 22.43 -36.72
N ILE A 10 12.87 21.64 -37.71
CA ILE A 10 12.36 20.28 -37.46
C ILE A 10 13.43 19.34 -36.90
N VAL A 11 14.63 19.41 -37.48
CA VAL A 11 15.78 18.58 -36.97
C VAL A 11 16.19 19.00 -35.56
N LEU A 12 16.19 20.30 -35.26
CA LEU A 12 16.51 20.79 -33.90
C LEU A 12 15.42 20.39 -32.89
N LEU A 13 14.14 20.42 -33.27
CA LEU A 13 13.04 19.92 -32.45
C LEU A 13 13.15 18.41 -32.23
N ALA A 14 13.45 17.62 -33.26
CA ALA A 14 13.66 16.19 -33.14
C ALA A 14 14.87 15.84 -32.25
N LEU A 15 15.97 16.58 -32.38
CA LEU A 15 17.15 16.42 -31.54
C LEU A 15 16.90 16.84 -30.09
N SER A 16 16.13 17.90 -29.85
CA SER A 16 15.73 18.30 -28.51
C SER A 16 14.78 17.27 -27.87
N TRP A 17 13.88 16.67 -28.66
CA TRP A 17 13.03 15.57 -28.20
C TRP A 17 13.85 14.31 -27.88
N CYS A 18 14.82 13.96 -28.71
CA CYS A 18 15.75 12.86 -28.44
C CYS A 18 16.62 13.14 -27.22
N ALA A 19 17.08 14.37 -27.02
CA ALA A 19 17.83 14.77 -25.84
C ALA A 19 16.98 14.73 -24.56
N LEU A 20 15.73 15.22 -24.62
CA LEU A 20 14.78 15.07 -23.51
C LEU A 20 14.51 13.60 -23.18
N TYR A 21 14.32 12.78 -24.21
CA TYR A 21 14.14 11.34 -24.08
C TYR A 21 15.34 10.64 -23.42
N TRP A 22 16.56 11.08 -23.76
CA TRP A 22 17.80 10.59 -23.13
C TRP A 22 17.98 11.08 -21.68
N ILE A 23 17.62 12.32 -21.40
CA ILE A 23 17.71 12.95 -20.08
C ILE A 23 16.67 12.37 -19.12
N THR A 24 15.48 12.04 -19.58
CA THR A 24 14.41 11.44 -18.74
C THR A 24 14.59 9.95 -18.52
N GLY A 25 15.50 9.29 -19.24
CA GLY A 25 15.87 7.88 -19.01
C GLY A 25 14.77 6.85 -19.35
N SER A 26 13.67 7.27 -19.94
CA SER A 26 12.61 6.34 -20.32
C SER A 26 12.80 5.83 -21.75
N ARG A 27 13.38 4.64 -21.90
CA ARG A 27 13.55 3.95 -23.18
C ARG A 27 12.36 3.06 -23.58
N THR A 28 11.23 3.17 -22.90
CA THR A 28 10.11 2.25 -23.09
C THR A 28 8.84 2.99 -23.39
N PRO A 29 7.99 2.47 -24.29
CA PRO A 29 6.64 3.02 -24.47
C PRO A 29 5.87 2.88 -23.17
N TRP A 30 5.36 3.98 -22.68
CA TRP A 30 4.55 4.00 -21.47
C TRP A 30 3.17 3.44 -21.78
N ASN A 31 2.78 2.45 -20.99
CA ASN A 31 1.37 2.06 -20.96
C ASN A 31 0.66 3.05 -20.05
N HIS A 32 -0.09 3.93 -20.63
CA HIS A 32 -0.89 4.95 -19.94
C HIS A 32 -2.35 4.77 -20.33
N PHE A 33 -3.27 4.93 -19.38
CA PHE A 33 -4.69 4.86 -19.69
C PHE A 33 -5.40 6.15 -19.28
N THR A 34 -6.38 6.55 -20.09
CA THR A 34 -7.24 7.71 -19.85
C THR A 34 -8.72 7.38 -20.00
N ALA A 35 -9.02 6.24 -20.63
CA ALA A 35 -10.39 5.85 -20.93
C ALA A 35 -10.91 4.82 -19.95
N ALA A 36 -12.12 5.05 -19.45
CA ALA A 36 -12.86 4.07 -18.69
C ALA A 36 -13.52 3.04 -19.61
N ASP A 37 -13.44 1.77 -19.23
CA ASP A 37 -14.27 0.71 -19.80
C ASP A 37 -15.52 0.65 -18.93
N GLY A 38 -16.68 0.94 -19.45
CA GLY A 38 -17.93 0.77 -18.73
C GLY A 38 -18.14 -0.71 -18.42
N ALA A 39 -18.49 -1.06 -17.20
CA ALA A 39 -18.90 -2.41 -16.86
C ALA A 39 -20.00 -2.37 -15.81
N GLY A 40 -20.99 -3.20 -16.00
CA GLY A 40 -22.04 -3.45 -15.01
C GLY A 40 -21.43 -4.10 -13.75
N GLY A 41 -21.90 -3.70 -12.59
CA GLY A 41 -21.51 -4.27 -11.31
C GLY A 41 -22.59 -4.02 -10.27
N VAL A 42 -22.44 -4.62 -9.11
CA VAL A 42 -23.29 -4.39 -7.95
C VAL A 42 -22.63 -3.34 -7.05
N SER A 43 -23.43 -2.39 -6.57
CA SER A 43 -22.97 -1.37 -5.62
C SER A 43 -23.80 -1.43 -4.34
N VAL A 44 -23.10 -1.46 -3.20
CA VAL A 44 -23.72 -1.51 -1.88
C VAL A 44 -23.30 -0.27 -1.08
N TYR A 45 -24.26 0.49 -0.59
CA TYR A 45 -23.99 1.63 0.29
C TYR A 45 -23.59 1.16 1.68
N LEU A 46 -22.42 1.61 2.15
CA LEU A 46 -21.86 1.22 3.44
C LEU A 46 -22.24 2.17 4.59
N GLY A 47 -22.99 3.23 4.31
CA GLY A 47 -23.39 4.26 5.26
C GLY A 47 -22.54 5.52 5.18
N ASP A 48 -22.85 6.52 6.01
CA ASP A 48 -22.12 7.78 6.04
C ASP A 48 -20.85 7.68 6.88
N ILE A 49 -19.81 8.39 6.47
CA ILE A 49 -18.59 8.61 7.26
C ILE A 49 -18.46 10.11 7.58
N PRO A 50 -17.73 10.47 8.67
CA PRO A 50 -17.58 11.86 9.06
C PRO A 50 -16.94 12.72 7.96
N THR A 51 -17.46 13.92 7.69
CA THR A 51 -16.96 14.80 6.63
C THR A 51 -15.49 15.20 6.81
N GLN A 52 -15.00 15.30 8.05
CA GLN A 52 -13.57 15.50 8.32
C GLN A 52 -12.66 14.37 7.83
N SER A 53 -13.23 13.22 7.48
CA SER A 53 -12.49 12.10 6.88
C SER A 53 -12.30 12.26 5.37
N TYR A 54 -13.07 13.13 4.71
CA TYR A 54 -13.09 13.21 3.24
C TYR A 54 -11.75 13.68 2.65
N ASP A 55 -11.03 14.56 3.35
CA ASP A 55 -9.78 15.15 2.86
C ASP A 55 -8.52 14.60 3.51
N ARG A 56 -8.65 13.66 4.44
CA ARG A 56 -7.48 13.08 5.08
C ARG A 56 -6.72 12.19 4.12
N MET A 57 -5.49 12.60 3.82
CA MET A 57 -4.52 11.82 3.05
C MET A 57 -3.98 10.65 3.88
N GLY A 58 -3.66 9.54 3.19
CA GLY A 58 -2.89 8.45 3.77
C GLY A 58 -3.60 7.69 4.89
N PHE A 59 -4.89 7.90 5.08
CA PHE A 59 -5.69 7.16 6.05
C PHE A 59 -6.54 6.13 5.34
N THR A 60 -6.35 4.88 5.70
CA THR A 60 -7.21 3.77 5.29
C THR A 60 -8.64 4.07 5.73
N LYS A 61 -9.57 4.05 4.79
CA LYS A 61 -11.01 4.27 5.05
C LYS A 61 -11.81 2.99 4.95
N ALA A 62 -11.24 1.97 4.37
CA ALA A 62 -11.81 0.64 4.27
C ALA A 62 -10.71 -0.39 4.07
N VAL A 63 -11.03 -1.62 4.40
CA VAL A 63 -10.20 -2.79 4.10
C VAL A 63 -11.10 -3.87 3.54
N VAL A 64 -10.60 -4.65 2.58
CA VAL A 64 -11.39 -5.71 1.94
C VAL A 64 -10.51 -6.92 1.63
N ARG A 65 -11.06 -8.13 1.88
CA ARG A 65 -10.41 -9.41 1.50
C ARG A 65 -11.47 -10.40 1.03
N TYR A 66 -11.12 -11.19 0.05
CA TYR A 66 -11.95 -12.29 -0.44
C TYR A 66 -11.91 -13.47 0.53
N ALA A 67 -13.08 -13.99 0.90
CA ALA A 67 -13.26 -15.17 1.75
C ALA A 67 -13.65 -16.39 0.89
N PRO A 68 -12.69 -17.27 0.53
CA PRO A 68 -12.94 -18.36 -0.43
C PRO A 68 -14.02 -19.34 0.03
N GLY A 69 -14.04 -19.70 1.32
CA GLY A 69 -15.01 -20.61 1.92
C GLY A 69 -16.44 -20.08 1.85
N GLU A 70 -16.61 -18.76 1.91
CA GLU A 70 -17.90 -18.08 1.84
C GLU A 70 -18.26 -17.58 0.43
N GLN A 71 -17.32 -17.67 -0.53
CA GLN A 71 -17.42 -17.09 -1.87
C GLN A 71 -17.89 -15.63 -1.82
N GLY A 72 -17.23 -14.82 -0.99
CA GLY A 72 -17.67 -13.46 -0.70
C GLY A 72 -16.54 -12.57 -0.18
N TRP A 73 -16.91 -11.40 0.34
CA TRP A 73 -16.01 -10.32 0.66
C TRP A 73 -16.17 -9.88 2.10
N VAL A 74 -15.10 -10.01 2.88
CA VAL A 74 -15.03 -9.38 4.21
C VAL A 74 -14.61 -7.93 4.02
N VAL A 75 -15.41 -7.00 4.56
CA VAL A 75 -15.22 -5.56 4.40
C VAL A 75 -15.21 -4.89 5.77
N GLY A 76 -14.10 -4.25 6.11
CA GLY A 76 -13.97 -3.43 7.31
C GLY A 76 -14.09 -1.94 6.97
N THR A 77 -14.71 -1.16 7.85
CA THR A 77 -15.06 0.23 7.60
C THR A 77 -14.39 1.21 8.56
N GLU A 78 -14.39 2.48 8.21
CA GLU A 78 -13.97 3.60 9.07
C GLU A 78 -14.85 3.77 10.32
N ARG A 79 -15.99 3.10 10.40
CA ARG A 79 -16.93 3.18 11.52
C ARG A 79 -16.85 1.99 12.50
N GLY A 80 -15.81 1.16 12.39
CA GLY A 80 -15.65 -0.02 13.22
C GLY A 80 -16.62 -1.15 12.89
N GLU A 81 -17.21 -1.16 11.71
CA GLU A 81 -18.14 -2.18 11.24
C GLU A 81 -17.42 -3.15 10.31
N LEU A 82 -17.61 -4.43 10.55
CA LEU A 82 -17.15 -5.52 9.71
C LEU A 82 -18.36 -6.21 9.07
N PHE A 83 -18.26 -6.49 7.78
CA PHE A 83 -19.32 -7.11 6.99
C PHE A 83 -18.81 -8.33 6.25
N LEU A 84 -19.69 -9.26 5.95
CA LEU A 84 -19.52 -10.25 4.90
C LEU A 84 -20.61 -10.05 3.84
N PHE A 85 -20.20 -9.86 2.60
CA PHE A 85 -21.07 -9.80 1.42
C PHE A 85 -20.76 -10.98 0.50
N ASP A 86 -21.79 -11.50 -0.20
CA ASP A 86 -21.57 -12.39 -1.33
C ASP A 86 -21.21 -11.61 -2.61
N ASN A 87 -20.96 -12.33 -3.71
CA ASN A 87 -20.60 -11.72 -4.99
C ASN A 87 -21.76 -10.93 -5.65
N ASP A 88 -22.98 -11.13 -5.20
CA ASP A 88 -24.16 -10.38 -5.63
C ASP A 88 -24.43 -9.15 -4.76
N GLY A 89 -23.54 -8.87 -3.80
CA GLY A 89 -23.65 -7.73 -2.88
C GLY A 89 -24.65 -7.93 -1.75
N LYS A 90 -25.17 -9.12 -1.57
CA LYS A 90 -26.07 -9.41 -0.46
C LYS A 90 -25.27 -9.57 0.83
N GLN A 91 -25.64 -8.81 1.84
CA GLN A 91 -25.04 -8.91 3.18
C GLN A 91 -25.41 -10.25 3.83
N LYS A 92 -24.39 -11.08 4.14
CA LYS A 92 -24.57 -12.30 4.93
C LYS A 92 -24.66 -11.99 6.41
N TRP A 93 -23.72 -11.18 6.91
CA TRP A 93 -23.74 -10.66 8.28
C TRP A 93 -23.07 -9.29 8.39
N LYS A 94 -23.31 -8.62 9.51
CA LYS A 94 -22.68 -7.38 9.95
C LYS A 94 -22.34 -7.49 11.42
N ARG A 95 -21.14 -7.03 11.80
CA ARG A 95 -20.68 -6.94 13.18
C ARG A 95 -20.13 -5.55 13.46
N SER A 96 -20.56 -4.90 14.54
CA SER A 96 -19.89 -3.73 15.08
C SER A 96 -18.81 -4.22 16.05
N LEU A 97 -17.53 -3.94 15.73
CA LEU A 97 -16.39 -4.35 16.55
C LEU A 97 -16.06 -3.30 17.61
N GLY A 98 -16.24 -2.03 17.28
CA GLY A 98 -15.95 -0.90 18.15
C GLY A 98 -16.40 0.42 17.53
N ILE A 99 -15.82 1.52 17.98
CA ILE A 99 -16.06 2.87 17.46
C ILE A 99 -14.87 3.38 16.65
N GLY A 100 -13.77 2.62 16.60
CA GLY A 100 -12.55 2.96 15.91
C GLY A 100 -12.60 2.59 14.44
N LYS A 101 -11.60 3.06 13.71
CA LYS A 101 -11.44 2.73 12.29
C LYS A 101 -10.83 1.35 12.14
N LEU A 102 -11.38 0.53 11.27
CA LEU A 102 -10.76 -0.72 10.84
C LEU A 102 -9.77 -0.40 9.72
N ILE A 103 -8.48 -0.58 9.99
CA ILE A 103 -7.39 -0.09 9.12
C ILE A 103 -6.49 -1.18 8.56
N SER A 104 -6.62 -2.41 9.05
CA SER A 104 -5.92 -3.58 8.52
C SER A 104 -6.80 -4.81 8.59
N LEU A 105 -6.64 -5.71 7.65
CA LEU A 105 -7.42 -6.95 7.52
C LEU A 105 -6.60 -8.00 6.79
N CYS A 106 -6.52 -9.20 7.34
CA CYS A 106 -6.13 -10.39 6.62
C CYS A 106 -7.06 -11.56 6.96
N LEU A 107 -6.99 -12.63 6.20
CA LEU A 107 -7.67 -13.88 6.50
C LEU A 107 -6.62 -14.94 6.85
N THR A 108 -6.99 -15.87 7.71
CA THR A 108 -6.21 -17.11 7.89
C THR A 108 -6.23 -17.92 6.60
N PRO A 109 -5.20 -18.74 6.32
CA PRO A 109 -5.09 -19.48 5.06
C PRO A 109 -6.27 -20.42 4.77
N ASP A 110 -6.90 -20.96 5.82
CA ASP A 110 -8.13 -21.76 5.72
C ASP A 110 -9.40 -20.93 5.50
N GLY A 111 -9.27 -19.59 5.56
CA GLY A 111 -10.39 -18.65 5.44
C GLY A 111 -11.35 -18.64 6.63
N ALA A 112 -11.03 -19.32 7.72
CA ALA A 112 -11.92 -19.45 8.88
C ALA A 112 -11.99 -18.16 9.73
N LEU A 113 -10.88 -17.43 9.83
CA LEU A 113 -10.82 -16.20 10.63
C LEU A 113 -10.49 -14.98 9.76
N ALA A 114 -11.21 -13.90 10.00
CA ALA A 114 -10.85 -12.55 9.60
C ALA A 114 -10.14 -11.87 10.78
N VAL A 115 -8.87 -11.52 10.58
CA VAL A 115 -8.05 -10.83 11.58
C VAL A 115 -8.02 -9.35 11.24
N VAL A 116 -8.52 -8.52 12.16
CA VAL A 116 -8.85 -7.11 11.90
C VAL A 116 -8.15 -6.21 12.90
N GLY A 117 -7.47 -5.20 12.40
CA GLY A 117 -6.82 -4.17 13.20
C GLY A 117 -7.59 -2.86 13.24
N GLU A 118 -7.72 -2.32 14.44
CA GLU A 118 -8.44 -1.08 14.73
C GLU A 118 -7.48 0.05 15.10
N GLN A 119 -7.86 1.28 14.78
CA GLN A 119 -7.31 2.49 15.36
C GLN A 119 -8.36 3.13 16.27
N SER A 120 -8.14 3.05 17.58
CA SER A 120 -9.03 3.58 18.61
C SER A 120 -8.27 3.88 19.89
N ALA A 121 -8.97 4.28 20.95
CA ALA A 121 -8.36 4.51 22.26
C ALA A 121 -7.62 3.29 22.83
N GLU A 122 -8.06 2.09 22.49
CA GLU A 122 -7.42 0.81 22.87
C GLU A 122 -6.62 0.19 21.71
N GLY A 123 -7.03 0.42 20.45
CA GLY A 123 -6.37 -0.10 19.25
C GLY A 123 -6.46 -1.63 19.17
N ASN A 124 -7.65 -2.15 18.99
CA ASN A 124 -7.87 -3.59 19.10
C ASN A 124 -7.39 -4.39 17.89
N LEU A 125 -6.90 -5.58 18.15
CA LEU A 125 -6.73 -6.68 17.20
C LEU A 125 -7.83 -7.71 17.47
N TYR A 126 -8.73 -7.92 16.52
CA TYR A 126 -9.80 -8.89 16.61
C TYR A 126 -9.55 -10.07 15.69
N ALA A 127 -9.90 -11.27 16.14
CA ALA A 127 -10.15 -12.40 15.25
C ALA A 127 -11.65 -12.72 15.23
N VAL A 128 -12.20 -12.68 14.05
CA VAL A 128 -13.65 -12.85 13.82
C VAL A 128 -13.86 -14.10 12.97
N ASP A 129 -14.74 -14.96 13.39
CA ASP A 129 -15.15 -16.11 12.61
C ASP A 129 -15.84 -15.64 11.32
N VAL A 130 -15.34 -16.05 10.18
CA VAL A 130 -15.82 -15.56 8.87
C VAL A 130 -17.22 -16.07 8.58
N HIS A 131 -17.57 -17.28 9.05
CA HIS A 131 -18.89 -17.87 8.81
C HIS A 131 -19.99 -17.20 9.64
N THR A 132 -19.72 -16.95 10.94
CA THR A 132 -20.75 -16.44 11.88
C THR A 132 -20.66 -14.95 12.17
N GLY A 133 -19.50 -14.34 11.95
CA GLY A 133 -19.21 -12.97 12.36
C GLY A 133 -18.93 -12.83 13.85
N ASP A 134 -18.75 -13.91 14.60
CA ASP A 134 -18.49 -13.87 16.04
C ASP A 134 -17.01 -13.61 16.34
N ILE A 135 -16.74 -12.77 17.36
CA ILE A 135 -15.38 -12.53 17.84
C ILE A 135 -14.90 -13.79 18.57
N ARG A 136 -13.82 -14.40 18.09
CA ARG A 136 -13.17 -15.55 18.71
C ARG A 136 -12.22 -15.15 19.82
N TRP A 137 -11.42 -14.10 19.58
CA TRP A 137 -10.53 -13.51 20.55
C TRP A 137 -10.18 -12.07 20.19
N GLN A 138 -9.58 -11.36 21.15
CA GLN A 138 -9.22 -9.95 21.03
C GLN A 138 -7.97 -9.62 21.84
N TYR A 139 -7.14 -8.72 21.31
CA TYR A 139 -6.04 -8.07 22.02
C TYR A 139 -6.18 -6.55 21.95
N LYS A 140 -5.68 -5.84 22.97
CA LYS A 140 -5.58 -4.39 22.99
C LYS A 140 -4.15 -3.98 22.65
N ALA A 141 -3.95 -3.20 21.59
CA ALA A 141 -2.63 -2.66 21.26
C ALA A 141 -2.08 -1.75 22.37
N SER A 142 -2.98 -1.07 23.11
CA SER A 142 -2.59 -0.25 24.27
C SER A 142 -1.82 -1.00 25.35
N ASP A 143 -2.02 -2.30 25.51
CA ASP A 143 -1.28 -3.12 26.48
C ASP A 143 0.20 -3.30 26.07
N PHE A 144 0.52 -3.09 24.79
CA PHE A 144 1.85 -3.30 24.21
C PHE A 144 2.59 -2.01 23.87
N VAL A 145 1.86 -0.98 23.44
CA VAL A 145 2.44 0.31 23.00
C VAL A 145 1.99 1.49 23.85
N GLY A 146 1.17 1.23 24.86
CA GLY A 146 0.59 2.24 25.75
C GLY A 146 -0.54 3.01 25.12
N ALA A 147 -1.22 3.82 25.93
CA ALA A 147 -2.26 4.74 25.52
C ALA A 147 -2.15 6.03 26.32
N ASP A 148 -2.53 7.16 25.70
CA ASP A 148 -2.60 8.47 26.37
C ASP A 148 -3.68 9.30 25.69
N ALA A 149 -4.83 9.37 26.33
CA ALA A 149 -5.99 10.12 25.83
C ALA A 149 -5.72 11.63 25.72
N SER A 150 -4.80 12.17 26.54
CA SER A 150 -4.47 13.59 26.55
C SER A 150 -3.76 14.04 25.27
N GLN A 151 -3.00 13.13 24.66
CA GLN A 151 -2.23 13.38 23.43
C GLN A 151 -3.03 13.15 22.14
N ARG A 152 -4.28 12.68 22.22
CA ARG A 152 -5.12 12.28 21.08
C ARG A 152 -4.39 11.34 20.11
N SER A 153 -3.47 10.56 20.63
CA SER A 153 -2.66 9.60 19.89
C SER A 153 -3.17 8.20 20.20
N TYR A 154 -3.88 7.63 19.25
CA TYR A 154 -4.53 6.35 19.42
C TYR A 154 -3.60 5.19 19.02
N PRO A 155 -3.50 4.16 19.88
CA PRO A 155 -2.90 2.89 19.47
C PRO A 155 -3.58 2.35 18.20
N SER A 156 -2.80 1.69 17.37
CA SER A 156 -3.27 1.23 16.06
C SER A 156 -2.63 -0.11 15.72
N ILE A 157 -3.40 -1.02 15.15
CA ILE A 157 -2.89 -2.20 14.45
C ILE A 157 -2.90 -1.91 12.96
N VAL A 158 -1.73 -1.57 12.42
CA VAL A 158 -1.63 -0.98 11.07
C VAL A 158 -1.42 -1.97 9.95
N HIS A 159 -0.82 -3.11 10.25
CA HIS A 159 -0.59 -4.15 9.26
C HIS A 159 -0.65 -5.53 9.91
N ILE A 160 -1.20 -6.49 9.18
CA ILE A 160 -1.39 -7.86 9.66
C ILE A 160 -1.08 -8.79 8.50
N VAL A 161 -0.30 -9.82 8.75
CA VAL A 161 -0.09 -10.94 7.84
C VAL A 161 -0.26 -12.26 8.59
N THR A 162 -0.53 -13.33 7.86
CA THR A 162 -0.65 -14.68 8.41
C THR A 162 0.32 -15.63 7.72
N ASP A 163 0.78 -16.64 8.44
CA ASP A 163 1.53 -17.74 7.86
C ASP A 163 0.59 -18.93 7.49
N LYS A 164 1.15 -19.96 6.85
CA LYS A 164 0.39 -21.16 6.44
C LYS A 164 -0.22 -21.94 7.61
N ASP A 165 0.34 -21.81 8.81
CA ASP A 165 -0.11 -22.48 10.02
C ASP A 165 -1.20 -21.66 10.76
N GLY A 166 -1.60 -20.50 10.19
CA GLY A 166 -2.61 -19.60 10.73
C GLY A 166 -2.10 -18.72 11.87
N ASN A 167 -0.78 -18.64 12.10
CA ASN A 167 -0.24 -17.66 13.03
C ASN A 167 -0.33 -16.25 12.43
N ILE A 168 -0.56 -15.28 13.27
CA ILE A 168 -0.83 -13.88 12.92
C ILE A 168 0.35 -13.03 13.38
N TYR A 169 0.86 -12.19 12.48
CA TYR A 169 1.89 -11.19 12.77
C TYR A 169 1.31 -9.82 12.56
N ALA A 170 1.21 -9.03 13.64
CA ALA A 170 0.52 -7.76 13.65
C ALA A 170 1.43 -6.63 14.15
N ASN A 171 1.52 -5.55 13.40
CA ASN A 171 2.24 -4.34 13.79
C ASN A 171 1.33 -3.42 14.59
N ALA A 172 1.66 -3.25 15.87
CA ALA A 172 1.04 -2.28 16.76
C ALA A 172 1.93 -1.05 16.91
N TYR A 173 1.37 0.15 16.81
CA TYR A 173 2.11 1.37 17.08
C TYR A 173 1.23 2.45 17.70
N ARG A 174 1.89 3.40 18.34
CA ARG A 174 1.32 4.65 18.79
C ARG A 174 2.28 5.81 18.52
N PHE A 175 1.74 6.90 18.00
CA PHE A 175 2.44 8.18 17.95
C PHE A 175 2.42 8.86 19.33
N LEU A 176 3.46 9.57 19.69
CA LEU A 176 3.51 10.37 20.92
C LEU A 176 4.26 11.69 20.71
N MET A 177 3.95 12.68 21.55
CA MET A 177 4.73 13.89 21.68
C MET A 177 5.58 13.77 22.94
N ARG A 178 6.88 13.94 22.81
CA ARG A 178 7.81 13.94 23.94
C ARG A 178 7.78 15.27 24.68
N ALA A 179 8.36 15.31 25.87
CA ALA A 179 8.40 16.51 26.70
C ALA A 179 9.12 17.69 26.03
N ASP A 180 10.07 17.43 25.16
CA ASP A 180 10.79 18.42 24.34
C ASP A 180 10.03 18.90 23.11
N GLY A 181 8.78 18.43 22.89
CA GLY A 181 7.95 18.74 21.75
C GLY A 181 8.29 17.95 20.49
N SER A 182 9.30 17.09 20.51
CA SER A 182 9.61 16.21 19.38
C SER A 182 8.60 15.08 19.24
N ARG A 183 8.50 14.55 18.02
CA ARG A 183 7.66 13.38 17.72
C ARG A 183 8.35 12.10 18.18
N GLY A 184 7.58 11.17 18.70
CA GLY A 184 8.03 9.84 19.07
C GLY A 184 7.03 8.78 18.68
N TYR A 185 7.47 7.55 18.79
CA TYR A 185 6.65 6.39 18.48
C TYR A 185 6.91 5.28 19.50
N ASN A 186 5.87 4.51 19.79
CA ASN A 186 6.01 3.20 20.41
C ASN A 186 5.53 2.18 19.39
N GLY A 187 6.45 1.41 18.83
CA GLY A 187 6.16 0.35 17.87
C GLY A 187 6.49 -1.02 18.43
N ARG A 188 5.64 -2.02 18.18
CA ARG A 188 5.85 -3.41 18.57
C ARG A 188 5.13 -4.37 17.62
N MET A 189 5.80 -5.42 17.19
CA MET A 189 5.17 -6.51 16.47
C MET A 189 4.70 -7.57 17.46
N LEU A 190 3.52 -8.12 17.22
CA LEU A 190 2.91 -9.21 17.97
C LEU A 190 2.81 -10.44 17.08
N ALA A 191 3.15 -11.60 17.58
CA ALA A 191 2.82 -12.89 16.98
C ALA A 191 1.79 -13.60 17.84
N VAL A 192 0.69 -14.00 17.24
CA VAL A 192 -0.44 -14.63 17.93
C VAL A 192 -0.85 -15.89 17.15
N SER A 193 -1.14 -16.99 17.83
CA SER A 193 -1.67 -18.17 17.16
C SER A 193 -3.10 -17.96 16.69
N GLY A 194 -3.58 -18.79 15.75
CA GLY A 194 -4.99 -18.76 15.29
C GLY A 194 -6.00 -18.89 16.44
N GLU A 195 -5.64 -19.61 17.54
CA GLU A 195 -6.49 -19.77 18.73
C GLU A 195 -6.39 -18.58 19.70
N GLY A 196 -5.61 -17.55 19.38
CA GLY A 196 -5.50 -16.34 20.19
C GLY A 196 -4.46 -16.42 21.31
N ARG A 197 -3.48 -17.30 21.23
CA ARG A 197 -2.37 -17.34 22.20
C ARG A 197 -1.24 -16.44 21.72
N LEU A 198 -0.78 -15.49 22.56
CA LEU A 198 0.43 -14.71 22.29
C LEU A 198 1.64 -15.65 22.23
N LEU A 199 2.32 -15.72 21.11
CA LEU A 199 3.50 -16.52 20.87
C LEU A 199 4.77 -15.77 21.30
N TRP A 200 4.90 -14.56 20.80
CA TRP A 200 6.00 -13.64 21.10
C TRP A 200 5.65 -12.20 20.73
N GLN A 201 6.49 -11.29 21.18
CA GLN A 201 6.48 -9.89 20.75
C GLN A 201 7.90 -9.44 20.39
N PHE A 202 8.01 -8.51 19.44
CA PHE A 202 9.29 -7.93 19.06
C PHE A 202 9.19 -6.39 19.02
N PRO A 203 10.11 -5.67 19.71
CA PRO A 203 11.11 -6.15 20.67
C PRO A 203 10.47 -6.75 21.93
N LYS A 204 11.20 -7.62 22.64
CA LYS A 204 10.65 -8.34 23.82
C LYS A 204 10.38 -7.39 24.99
N ASN A 205 11.33 -6.50 25.31
CA ASN A 205 11.32 -5.70 26.56
C ASN A 205 11.24 -4.19 26.33
N GLU A 206 11.35 -3.73 25.10
CA GLU A 206 11.35 -2.33 24.74
C GLU A 206 10.41 -2.07 23.55
N VAL A 207 10.35 -0.83 23.06
CA VAL A 207 9.58 -0.47 21.87
C VAL A 207 10.50 0.08 20.79
N ILE A 208 10.08 -0.02 19.54
CA ILE A 208 10.73 0.64 18.42
C ILE A 208 10.26 2.09 18.42
N ASP A 209 11.19 3.04 18.58
CA ASP A 209 10.89 4.48 18.49
C ASP A 209 10.80 4.95 17.03
N SER A 210 10.04 4.23 16.25
CA SER A 210 9.76 4.51 14.85
C SER A 210 8.36 4.04 14.48
N TRP A 211 7.84 4.61 13.42
CA TRP A 211 6.60 4.15 12.83
C TRP A 211 6.84 2.82 12.10
N ILE A 212 6.36 1.74 12.67
CA ILE A 212 6.40 0.41 12.06
C ILE A 212 5.12 0.21 11.24
N ASN A 213 5.23 0.39 9.93
CA ASN A 213 4.05 0.37 9.06
C ASN A 213 3.71 -1.02 8.55
N TRP A 214 4.73 -1.77 8.13
CA TRP A 214 4.52 -2.91 7.26
C TRP A 214 5.33 -4.09 7.74
N CYS A 215 4.81 -5.28 7.51
CA CYS A 215 5.50 -6.54 7.74
C CYS A 215 5.11 -7.56 6.66
N ASP A 216 5.93 -8.57 6.53
CA ASP A 216 5.62 -9.78 5.78
C ASP A 216 6.21 -10.99 6.47
N ALA A 217 5.61 -12.16 6.27
CA ALA A 217 6.03 -13.42 6.87
C ALA A 217 6.18 -14.48 5.78
N ASN A 218 7.25 -15.26 5.87
CA ASN A 218 7.51 -16.30 4.89
C ASN A 218 7.79 -17.65 5.55
N ASP A 219 7.11 -18.69 5.08
CA ASP A 219 7.23 -20.04 5.60
C ASP A 219 8.46 -20.78 5.09
N ALA A 220 8.90 -20.48 3.86
CA ALA A 220 10.01 -21.19 3.25
C ALA A 220 11.35 -20.85 3.92
N ASN A 221 11.54 -19.58 4.33
CA ASN A 221 12.76 -19.14 5.00
C ASN A 221 12.61 -18.98 6.51
N GLY A 222 11.40 -19.16 7.09
CA GLY A 222 11.14 -19.08 8.52
C GLY A 222 11.31 -17.67 9.12
N ARG A 223 11.14 -16.60 8.34
CA ARG A 223 11.38 -15.22 8.75
C ARG A 223 10.11 -14.39 8.72
N VAL A 224 10.11 -13.37 9.58
CA VAL A 224 9.22 -12.22 9.49
C VAL A 224 10.09 -11.00 9.26
N VAL A 225 9.70 -10.13 8.35
CA VAL A 225 10.32 -8.83 8.15
C VAL A 225 9.36 -7.73 8.58
N LEU A 226 9.87 -6.71 9.24
CA LEU A 226 9.14 -5.48 9.50
C LEU A 226 9.95 -4.27 9.03
N SER A 227 9.28 -3.26 8.52
CA SER A 227 9.90 -2.01 8.08
C SER A 227 9.55 -0.86 9.01
N THR A 228 10.46 0.12 9.07
CA THR A 228 10.31 1.35 9.85
C THR A 228 10.25 2.56 8.93
N SER A 229 9.65 3.64 9.43
CA SER A 229 9.52 4.93 8.74
C SER A 229 9.89 6.08 9.67
N ALA A 230 11.05 6.01 10.31
CA ALA A 230 11.53 7.13 11.13
C ALA A 230 12.08 8.24 10.23
N TYR A 231 11.65 9.46 10.50
CA TYR A 231 12.16 10.67 9.84
C TYR A 231 13.28 11.34 10.65
N ASP A 232 13.24 11.19 11.97
CA ASP A 232 14.19 11.79 12.91
C ASP A 232 14.94 10.67 13.61
N PHE A 233 16.20 10.46 13.25
CA PHE A 233 17.10 9.53 13.91
C PHE A 233 17.91 10.30 14.97
N ARG A 234 17.78 9.88 16.23
CA ARG A 234 18.62 10.36 17.32
C ARG A 234 19.70 9.33 17.65
N GLU A 235 20.84 9.80 18.15
CA GLU A 235 21.98 8.92 18.44
C GLU A 235 21.64 7.83 19.45
N GLU A 236 20.82 8.16 20.45
CA GLU A 236 20.39 7.23 21.51
C GLU A 236 19.30 6.23 21.08
N MET A 237 18.74 6.34 19.87
CA MET A 237 17.74 5.41 19.39
C MET A 237 18.35 4.01 19.16
N HIS A 238 17.72 3.01 19.76
CA HIS A 238 17.83 1.63 19.34
C HIS A 238 16.94 1.42 18.12
N TYR A 239 17.12 0.41 17.32
CA TYR A 239 16.27 0.15 16.14
C TYR A 239 16.19 1.31 15.14
N LYS A 240 17.37 1.71 14.62
CA LYS A 240 17.51 2.76 13.59
C LYS A 240 17.42 2.24 12.16
N ASP A 241 17.49 0.92 11.99
CA ASP A 241 17.55 0.32 10.67
C ASP A 241 16.21 0.40 9.95
N THR A 242 16.24 0.29 8.63
CA THR A 242 15.06 0.40 7.79
C THR A 242 14.19 -0.84 7.86
N MET A 243 14.82 -2.02 8.02
CA MET A 243 14.14 -3.31 8.14
C MET A 243 14.77 -4.15 9.23
N TYR A 244 13.94 -4.96 9.89
CA TYR A 244 14.34 -5.96 10.87
C TYR A 244 13.81 -7.32 10.45
N PHE A 245 14.70 -8.31 10.46
CA PHE A 245 14.39 -9.71 10.17
C PHE A 245 14.35 -10.48 11.46
N VAL A 246 13.21 -11.08 11.75
CA VAL A 246 12.91 -11.75 13.00
C VAL A 246 12.65 -13.23 12.72
N ASP A 247 13.16 -14.10 13.59
CA ASP A 247 12.84 -15.53 13.53
C ASP A 247 11.34 -15.74 13.77
N LYS A 248 10.67 -16.36 12.81
CA LYS A 248 9.22 -16.54 12.82
C LYS A 248 8.72 -17.32 14.03
N LYS A 249 9.51 -18.26 14.56
CA LYS A 249 9.13 -19.16 15.65
C LYS A 249 9.40 -18.56 17.03
N SER A 250 10.55 -17.88 17.21
CA SER A 250 11.00 -17.40 18.53
C SER A 250 10.81 -15.91 18.76
N GLY A 251 10.63 -15.13 17.69
CA GLY A 251 10.62 -13.68 17.78
C GLY A 251 11.99 -13.03 18.01
N ASP A 252 13.08 -13.80 17.85
CA ASP A 252 14.43 -13.28 18.03
C ASP A 252 14.87 -12.50 16.80
N LEU A 253 15.57 -11.38 17.02
CA LEU A 253 16.18 -10.62 15.94
C LEU A 253 17.30 -11.46 15.29
N LEU A 254 17.16 -11.70 14.00
CA LEU A 254 18.17 -12.39 13.20
C LEU A 254 19.20 -11.42 12.62
N ASN A 255 18.72 -10.35 12.01
CA ASN A 255 19.52 -9.30 11.44
C ASN A 255 18.67 -8.07 11.10
N SER A 256 19.32 -6.99 10.71
CA SER A 256 18.68 -5.76 10.24
C SER A 256 19.38 -5.19 9.01
N THR A 257 18.69 -4.34 8.29
CA THR A 257 19.22 -3.67 7.09
C THR A 257 18.91 -2.19 7.16
N PHE A 258 19.95 -1.37 6.99
CA PHE A 258 19.81 0.08 6.82
C PHE A 258 19.92 0.45 5.34
N VAL A 259 18.95 1.23 4.86
CA VAL A 259 18.97 1.79 3.50
C VAL A 259 19.27 3.27 3.59
N ALA A 260 20.51 3.65 3.26
CA ALA A 260 20.94 5.04 3.27
C ALA A 260 20.20 5.85 2.18
N PRO A 261 19.83 7.10 2.45
CA PRO A 261 19.32 8.01 1.42
C PRO A 261 20.41 8.31 0.38
N VAL A 262 19.99 8.78 -0.79
CA VAL A 262 20.88 9.22 -1.87
C VAL A 262 20.64 10.69 -2.21
N SER A 263 21.71 11.40 -2.56
CA SER A 263 21.61 12.79 -3.00
C SER A 263 20.55 12.97 -4.11
N PRO A 264 19.73 14.01 -4.08
CA PRO A 264 19.79 15.19 -3.19
C PRO A 264 19.00 15.03 -1.86
N PHE A 265 18.60 13.82 -1.49
CA PHE A 265 17.78 13.58 -0.31
C PHE A 265 18.64 13.28 0.91
N ASP A 266 18.26 13.82 2.06
CA ASP A 266 18.86 13.60 3.36
C ASP A 266 18.19 12.47 4.16
N ASN A 267 17.00 12.05 3.73
CA ASN A 267 16.26 10.94 4.33
C ASN A 267 15.57 10.08 3.29
N THR A 268 15.32 8.83 3.65
CA THR A 268 14.48 7.90 2.89
C THR A 268 13.76 6.95 3.83
N VAL A 269 12.54 6.55 3.46
CA VAL A 269 11.70 5.66 4.26
C VAL A 269 10.96 4.69 3.34
N MET A 270 10.59 3.55 3.88
CA MET A 270 9.64 2.64 3.22
C MET A 270 8.21 3.10 3.51
N ARG A 271 7.44 3.34 2.45
CA ARG A 271 6.02 3.75 2.53
C ARG A 271 5.06 2.64 2.23
N GLY A 272 5.54 1.46 1.93
CA GLY A 272 4.77 0.28 1.63
C GLY A 272 5.47 -0.98 2.11
N SER A 273 4.85 -2.12 1.87
CA SER A 273 5.31 -3.40 2.37
C SER A 273 6.57 -3.88 1.67
N PRO A 274 7.60 -4.30 2.42
CA PRO A 274 8.57 -5.23 1.91
C PRO A 274 7.89 -6.60 1.79
N ASN A 275 8.03 -7.28 0.63
CA ASN A 275 7.37 -8.57 0.43
C ASN A 275 8.37 -9.63 -0.02
N PHE A 276 8.33 -10.78 0.63
CA PHE A 276 9.10 -11.96 0.24
C PHE A 276 8.56 -12.59 -1.06
N SER A 277 9.45 -13.21 -1.81
CA SER A 277 9.04 -14.19 -2.82
C SER A 277 8.41 -15.41 -2.16
N ALA A 278 7.54 -16.11 -2.88
CA ALA A 278 6.86 -17.30 -2.33
C ALA A 278 7.85 -18.39 -1.86
N ASP A 279 9.00 -18.52 -2.54
CA ASP A 279 10.07 -19.46 -2.15
C ASP A 279 11.01 -18.92 -1.06
N GLY A 280 10.78 -17.70 -0.58
CA GLY A 280 11.53 -17.04 0.49
C GLY A 280 12.95 -16.59 0.14
N LYS A 281 13.41 -16.75 -1.11
CA LYS A 281 14.80 -16.42 -1.51
C LYS A 281 15.04 -14.93 -1.69
N TYR A 282 14.00 -14.18 -2.02
CA TYR A 282 14.07 -12.77 -2.35
C TYR A 282 13.12 -11.95 -1.50
N LEU A 283 13.49 -10.68 -1.29
CA LEU A 283 12.63 -9.67 -0.72
C LEU A 283 12.66 -8.43 -1.62
N ALA A 284 11.49 -7.91 -1.99
CA ALA A 284 11.39 -6.66 -2.74
C ALA A 284 10.86 -5.54 -1.86
N ALA A 285 11.44 -4.34 -1.99
CA ALA A 285 10.95 -3.14 -1.31
C ALA A 285 11.25 -1.89 -2.13
N ALA A 286 10.47 -0.83 -1.92
CA ALA A 286 10.71 0.48 -2.52
C ALA A 286 10.84 1.55 -1.46
N THR A 287 11.61 2.59 -1.76
CA THR A 287 11.89 3.69 -0.84
C THR A 287 11.38 5.03 -1.37
N SER A 288 11.11 5.96 -0.45
CA SER A 288 10.51 7.26 -0.75
C SER A 288 11.37 8.16 -1.62
N ASP A 289 12.66 7.89 -1.71
CA ASP A 289 13.61 8.59 -2.60
C ASP A 289 13.56 8.09 -4.05
N GLY A 290 12.65 7.17 -4.36
CA GLY A 290 12.40 6.71 -5.73
C GLY A 290 13.28 5.56 -6.18
N ARG A 291 13.72 4.71 -5.27
CA ARG A 291 14.45 3.47 -5.60
C ARG A 291 13.61 2.22 -5.30
N GLY A 292 13.77 1.22 -6.15
CA GLY A 292 13.34 -0.15 -5.90
C GLY A 292 14.54 -1.04 -5.61
N PHE A 293 14.38 -1.99 -4.71
CA PHE A 293 15.42 -2.91 -4.27
C PHE A 293 14.95 -4.35 -4.35
N LEU A 294 15.85 -5.22 -4.78
CA LEU A 294 15.75 -6.64 -4.52
C LEU A 294 16.85 -7.03 -3.54
N PHE A 295 16.47 -7.68 -2.47
CA PHE A 295 17.36 -8.24 -1.45
C PHE A 295 17.31 -9.77 -1.50
N ASP A 296 18.33 -10.41 -0.95
CA ASP A 296 18.25 -11.82 -0.58
C ASP A 296 17.43 -12.01 0.72
N GLU A 297 17.26 -13.25 1.12
CA GLU A 297 16.50 -13.63 2.33
C GLU A 297 17.11 -13.08 3.64
N GLN A 298 18.35 -12.63 3.61
CA GLN A 298 19.08 -12.04 4.74
C GLN A 298 19.07 -10.52 4.71
N GLY A 299 18.38 -9.90 3.73
CA GLY A 299 18.32 -8.45 3.62
C GLY A 299 19.56 -7.79 3.00
N LYS A 300 20.45 -8.56 2.39
CA LYS A 300 21.56 -8.05 1.60
C LYS A 300 21.06 -7.62 0.22
N THR A 301 21.36 -6.41 -0.19
CA THR A 301 20.98 -5.89 -1.51
C THR A 301 21.65 -6.70 -2.63
N LEU A 302 20.82 -7.31 -3.48
CA LEU A 302 21.27 -7.94 -4.73
C LEU A 302 21.42 -6.90 -5.84
N TRP A 303 20.41 -6.04 -5.97
CA TRP A 303 20.42 -4.89 -6.85
C TRP A 303 19.44 -3.80 -6.41
N SER A 304 19.64 -2.59 -6.91
CA SER A 304 18.67 -1.50 -6.81
C SER A 304 18.48 -0.81 -8.16
N ARG A 305 17.32 -0.20 -8.36
CA ARG A 305 16.97 0.57 -9.57
C ARG A 305 16.30 1.87 -9.19
N VAL A 306 16.65 2.94 -9.88
CA VAL A 306 15.96 4.22 -9.78
C VAL A 306 14.66 4.10 -10.58
N ILE A 307 13.53 4.16 -9.90
CA ILE A 307 12.18 4.13 -10.48
C ILE A 307 11.55 5.53 -10.54
N SER A 308 12.11 6.48 -9.79
CA SER A 308 11.73 7.89 -9.87
C SER A 308 12.95 8.77 -9.63
N LYS A 309 13.47 9.33 -10.73
CA LYS A 309 14.66 10.19 -10.68
C LYS A 309 14.27 11.57 -10.12
N PRO A 310 15.00 12.10 -9.10
CA PRO A 310 14.78 13.47 -8.65
C PRO A 310 14.87 14.47 -9.79
N THR A 311 13.89 15.33 -9.91
CA THR A 311 13.80 16.36 -10.95
C THR A 311 13.65 17.72 -10.31
N GLN A 312 14.48 18.69 -10.71
CA GLN A 312 14.39 20.07 -10.22
C GLN A 312 13.40 20.85 -11.06
N VAL A 313 12.42 21.46 -10.40
CA VAL A 313 11.40 22.32 -11.01
C VAL A 313 11.22 23.54 -10.12
N ASP A 314 11.36 24.74 -10.71
CA ASP A 314 11.24 26.02 -10.01
C ASP A 314 12.07 26.11 -8.70
N GLY A 315 13.26 25.53 -8.72
CA GLY A 315 14.18 25.54 -7.59
C GLY A 315 13.96 24.44 -6.55
N ALA A 316 12.85 23.70 -6.62
CA ALA A 316 12.57 22.58 -5.71
C ALA A 316 12.82 21.23 -6.38
N TYR A 317 13.28 20.26 -5.60
CA TYR A 317 13.32 18.88 -6.06
C TYR A 317 11.96 18.20 -5.90
N ILE A 318 11.52 17.55 -6.97
CA ILE A 318 10.32 16.71 -6.97
C ILE A 318 10.69 15.27 -7.34
N ASN A 319 9.96 14.31 -6.80
CA ASN A 319 9.99 12.92 -7.25
C ASN A 319 8.68 12.22 -6.94
N ALA A 320 8.41 11.10 -7.60
CA ALA A 320 7.39 10.16 -7.16
C ALA A 320 7.96 9.28 -6.05
N SER A 321 7.24 9.15 -4.95
CA SER A 321 7.68 8.30 -3.84
C SER A 321 7.50 6.84 -4.20
N GLY A 322 8.55 6.03 -4.08
CA GLY A 322 8.43 4.59 -4.07
C GLY A 322 7.55 4.14 -2.89
N ARG A 323 6.73 3.11 -3.10
CA ARG A 323 5.81 2.60 -2.09
C ARG A 323 6.03 1.11 -1.83
N ASP A 324 5.51 0.23 -2.68
CA ASP A 324 5.54 -1.21 -2.47
C ASP A 324 6.58 -1.88 -3.37
N GLY A 325 7.09 -3.03 -2.91
CA GLY A 325 7.87 -3.95 -3.71
C GLY A 325 7.28 -5.34 -3.61
N PHE A 326 7.18 -6.05 -4.74
CA PHE A 326 6.62 -7.41 -4.80
C PHE A 326 7.51 -8.30 -5.67
N VAL A 327 7.69 -9.55 -5.24
CA VAL A 327 8.27 -10.59 -6.09
C VAL A 327 7.16 -11.54 -6.51
N THR A 328 6.88 -11.58 -7.80
CA THR A 328 5.83 -12.39 -8.39
C THR A 328 6.41 -13.39 -9.37
N PRO A 329 5.65 -14.43 -9.80
CA PRO A 329 6.09 -15.32 -10.90
C PRO A 329 6.38 -14.58 -12.22
N TYR A 330 5.86 -13.35 -12.36
CA TYR A 330 6.01 -12.53 -13.55
C TYR A 330 7.12 -11.47 -13.43
N GLY A 331 7.90 -11.50 -12.34
CA GLY A 331 9.01 -10.59 -12.10
C GLY A 331 8.89 -9.79 -10.80
N VAL A 332 9.79 -8.84 -10.65
CA VAL A 332 9.85 -7.92 -9.51
C VAL A 332 9.12 -6.64 -9.87
N LEU A 333 8.15 -6.26 -9.05
CA LEU A 333 7.32 -5.09 -9.25
C LEU A 333 7.60 -4.05 -8.17
N PHE A 334 7.66 -2.78 -8.56
CA PHE A 334 7.66 -1.65 -7.63
C PHE A 334 6.55 -0.68 -7.98
N THR A 335 5.90 -0.13 -6.97
CA THR A 335 4.89 0.90 -7.16
C THR A 335 5.44 2.26 -6.75
N THR A 336 4.94 3.30 -7.40
CA THR A 336 5.14 4.68 -6.98
C THR A 336 3.79 5.34 -6.74
N ILE A 337 3.78 6.25 -5.79
CA ILE A 337 2.62 7.09 -5.49
C ILE A 337 3.00 8.54 -5.76
N ASN A 338 2.05 9.41 -5.71
CA ASN A 338 2.09 10.88 -5.81
C ASN A 338 3.48 11.51 -6.04
N THR A 339 3.50 12.59 -6.77
CA THR A 339 4.64 13.49 -6.81
C THR A 339 4.73 14.26 -5.48
N PHE A 340 5.91 14.32 -4.91
CA PHE A 340 6.20 15.07 -3.69
C PHE A 340 7.21 16.19 -3.96
N ASN A 341 6.94 17.36 -3.36
CA ASN A 341 7.95 18.38 -3.19
C ASN A 341 8.87 17.94 -2.03
N ARG A 342 10.14 17.75 -2.32
CA ARG A 342 11.11 17.21 -1.34
C ARG A 342 11.68 18.27 -0.42
N GLU A 343 11.59 19.56 -0.79
CA GLU A 343 11.96 20.67 0.07
C GLU A 343 10.89 20.89 1.16
N ASN A 344 9.62 20.76 0.77
CA ASN A 344 8.50 20.81 1.69
C ASN A 344 7.35 19.94 1.19
N TRP A 345 7.22 18.78 1.78
CA TRP A 345 6.20 17.79 1.41
C TRP A 345 4.75 18.25 1.56
N GLN A 346 4.51 19.35 2.32
CA GLN A 346 3.17 19.93 2.48
C GLN A 346 2.78 20.83 1.30
N LEU A 347 3.76 21.32 0.55
CA LEU A 347 3.49 22.16 -0.61
C LEU A 347 3.04 21.33 -1.81
N PRO A 348 2.09 21.86 -2.61
CA PRO A 348 1.74 21.24 -3.87
C PRO A 348 2.94 21.25 -4.82
N THR A 349 2.93 20.32 -5.77
CA THR A 349 3.94 20.28 -6.83
C THR A 349 3.39 20.95 -8.08
N PRO A 350 4.22 21.73 -8.81
CA PRO A 350 3.77 22.47 -10.00
C PRO A 350 3.41 21.55 -11.17
N VAL A 351 4.03 20.36 -11.22
CA VAL A 351 3.84 19.34 -12.23
C VAL A 351 3.79 17.96 -11.61
N GLU A 352 3.19 17.01 -12.30
CA GLU A 352 3.26 15.60 -11.93
C GLU A 352 4.56 15.00 -12.48
N HIS A 353 5.25 14.25 -11.63
CA HIS A 353 6.47 13.55 -12.02
C HIS A 353 6.12 12.40 -12.99
N PRO A 354 6.92 12.18 -14.06
CA PRO A 354 6.64 11.14 -15.06
C PRO A 354 6.68 9.70 -14.53
N SER A 355 7.14 9.52 -13.32
CA SER A 355 7.12 8.22 -12.63
C SER A 355 6.05 8.13 -11.54
N ASN A 356 5.14 9.13 -11.41
CA ASN A 356 4.09 9.06 -10.40
C ASN A 356 3.07 7.96 -10.74
N ASN A 357 2.37 7.47 -9.72
CA ASN A 357 1.24 6.55 -9.88
C ASN A 357 1.54 5.39 -10.84
N SER A 358 2.73 4.81 -10.74
CA SER A 358 3.24 3.83 -11.70
C SER A 358 3.52 2.47 -11.06
N ILE A 359 3.45 1.43 -11.89
CA ILE A 359 4.03 0.12 -11.62
C ILE A 359 5.21 -0.04 -12.55
N PHE A 360 6.38 -0.35 -11.97
CA PHE A 360 7.61 -0.70 -12.69
C PHE A 360 7.86 -2.18 -12.54
N ALA A 361 8.08 -2.87 -13.64
CA ALA A 361 8.38 -4.30 -13.67
C ALA A 361 9.81 -4.56 -14.15
N PHE A 362 10.47 -5.48 -13.46
CA PHE A 362 11.81 -5.94 -13.76
C PHE A 362 11.85 -7.48 -13.76
N ASN A 363 12.81 -8.04 -14.45
CA ASN A 363 13.18 -9.43 -14.23
C ASN A 363 13.95 -9.57 -12.91
N THR A 364 14.13 -10.80 -12.43
CA THR A 364 14.87 -11.07 -11.18
C THR A 364 16.34 -10.64 -11.25
N ASP A 365 16.92 -10.56 -12.44
CA ASP A 365 18.28 -10.04 -12.68
C ASP A 365 18.35 -8.50 -12.69
N GLY A 366 17.20 -7.82 -12.52
CA GLY A 366 17.09 -6.37 -12.52
C GLY A 366 17.01 -5.74 -13.91
N THR A 367 16.81 -6.52 -14.98
CA THR A 367 16.52 -5.98 -16.31
C THR A 367 15.11 -5.44 -16.37
N PHE A 368 14.96 -4.24 -16.92
CA PHE A 368 13.66 -3.56 -17.01
C PHE A 368 12.74 -4.25 -18.00
N ARG A 369 11.44 -4.35 -17.66
CA ARG A 369 10.41 -4.93 -18.52
C ARG A 369 9.42 -3.89 -19.03
N TYR A 370 8.71 -3.23 -18.11
CA TYR A 370 7.74 -2.19 -18.48
C TYR A 370 7.49 -1.23 -17.31
N GLN A 371 6.94 -0.07 -17.66
CA GLN A 371 6.26 0.85 -16.76
C GLN A 371 4.81 0.99 -17.19
N PHE A 372 3.91 0.94 -16.24
CA PHE A 372 2.52 1.34 -16.40
C PHE A 372 2.24 2.52 -15.50
N MET A 373 1.62 3.59 -16.01
CA MET A 373 1.23 4.78 -15.25
C MET A 373 -0.28 4.94 -15.27
N ALA A 374 -0.89 5.08 -14.09
CA ALA A 374 -2.31 5.35 -13.94
C ALA A 374 -2.61 6.86 -13.89
N ASP A 375 -3.82 7.24 -14.25
CA ASP A 375 -4.31 8.64 -14.20
C ASP A 375 -4.73 9.08 -12.78
N GLY A 376 -4.50 8.26 -11.77
CA GLY A 376 -4.76 8.57 -10.37
C GLY A 376 -3.86 7.76 -9.46
N THR A 377 -3.84 8.12 -8.18
CA THR A 377 -3.02 7.42 -7.18
C THR A 377 -3.51 5.99 -7.01
N MET A 378 -2.59 5.04 -7.06
CA MET A 378 -2.87 3.64 -6.72
C MET A 378 -2.77 3.47 -5.21
N GLU A 379 -3.93 3.42 -4.53
CA GLU A 379 -4.01 3.38 -3.06
C GLU A 379 -3.72 1.99 -2.48
N GLU A 380 -4.15 0.95 -3.15
CA GLU A 380 -3.93 -0.46 -2.77
C GLU A 380 -3.81 -1.31 -4.04
N ILE A 381 -3.10 -2.43 -3.93
CA ILE A 381 -2.94 -3.41 -5.00
C ILE A 381 -3.19 -4.82 -4.46
N ALA A 382 -3.92 -5.63 -5.21
CA ALA A 382 -4.19 -7.04 -4.92
C ALA A 382 -3.86 -7.91 -6.14
N PHE A 383 -3.43 -9.13 -5.91
CA PHE A 383 -2.97 -10.03 -6.96
C PHE A 383 -3.79 -11.32 -7.00
N ALA A 384 -4.07 -11.79 -8.21
CA ALA A 384 -4.59 -13.14 -8.45
C ALA A 384 -4.09 -13.63 -9.82
N GLN A 385 -3.53 -14.83 -9.86
CA GLN A 385 -2.98 -15.42 -11.10
C GLN A 385 -1.98 -14.46 -11.78
N ASN A 386 -2.23 -14.07 -13.03
CA ASN A 386 -1.45 -13.10 -13.79
C ASN A 386 -2.02 -11.68 -13.75
N LEU A 387 -2.93 -11.40 -12.84
CA LEU A 387 -3.63 -10.12 -12.73
C LEU A 387 -3.18 -9.34 -11.48
N ALA A 388 -3.15 -8.02 -11.62
CA ALA A 388 -3.10 -7.07 -10.52
C ALA A 388 -4.35 -6.18 -10.58
N ALA A 389 -5.09 -6.11 -9.48
CA ALA A 389 -6.16 -5.16 -9.29
C ALA A 389 -5.67 -4.00 -8.43
N CYS A 390 -5.88 -2.76 -8.87
CA CYS A 390 -5.41 -1.55 -8.21
C CYS A 390 -6.59 -0.65 -7.87
N ALA A 391 -6.68 -0.18 -6.63
CA ALA A 391 -7.57 0.91 -6.25
C ALA A 391 -6.99 2.22 -6.77
N VAL A 392 -7.70 2.88 -7.68
CA VAL A 392 -7.28 4.16 -8.24
C VAL A 392 -8.09 5.28 -7.60
N GLY A 393 -7.37 6.18 -6.95
CA GLY A 393 -7.94 7.32 -6.26
C GLY A 393 -7.41 8.66 -6.77
N ARG A 394 -7.65 9.70 -5.99
CA ARG A 394 -7.20 11.05 -6.32
C ARG A 394 -5.73 11.27 -5.98
N ASN A 395 -5.07 12.07 -6.80
CA ASN A 395 -3.81 12.67 -6.38
C ASN A 395 -4.09 13.97 -5.61
N VAL A 396 -4.02 13.89 -4.28
CA VAL A 396 -4.31 15.05 -3.41
C VAL A 396 -3.24 16.14 -3.49
N ARG A 397 -2.04 15.84 -4.00
CA ARG A 397 -0.94 16.81 -4.10
C ARG A 397 -1.10 17.70 -5.33
N THR A 398 -1.48 17.11 -6.45
CA THR A 398 -1.68 17.81 -7.71
C THR A 398 -3.17 18.07 -8.00
N HIS A 399 -4.05 17.67 -7.08
CA HIS A 399 -5.51 17.73 -7.26
C HIS A 399 -5.97 17.04 -8.55
N ASN A 400 -5.28 15.96 -8.94
CA ASN A 400 -5.68 15.17 -10.10
C ASN A 400 -6.88 14.27 -9.75
N TYR A 401 -7.98 14.48 -10.45
CA TYR A 401 -9.24 13.74 -10.29
C TYR A 401 -9.67 13.05 -11.59
N LYS A 402 -8.73 12.76 -12.49
CA LYS A 402 -9.03 12.25 -13.83
C LYS A 402 -9.60 10.84 -13.82
N ALA A 403 -9.11 9.98 -12.94
CA ALA A 403 -9.56 8.58 -12.87
C ALA A 403 -9.78 8.14 -11.44
N HIS A 404 -10.95 7.57 -11.18
CA HIS A 404 -11.30 6.89 -9.93
C HIS A 404 -11.90 5.54 -10.26
N GLY A 405 -11.55 4.51 -9.51
CA GLY A 405 -12.14 3.19 -9.70
C GLY A 405 -11.18 2.04 -9.46
N ALA A 406 -11.52 0.88 -10.00
CA ALA A 406 -10.70 -0.32 -9.96
C ALA A 406 -10.05 -0.57 -11.32
N LEU A 407 -8.73 -0.61 -11.34
CA LEU A 407 -7.92 -0.91 -12.52
C LEU A 407 -7.41 -2.33 -12.44
N VAL A 408 -7.56 -3.10 -13.52
CA VAL A 408 -6.99 -4.45 -13.63
C VAL A 408 -5.95 -4.48 -14.73
N LEU A 409 -4.78 -5.00 -14.38
CA LEU A 409 -3.61 -5.13 -15.26
C LEU A 409 -3.22 -6.58 -15.44
N ASN A 410 -2.69 -6.92 -16.61
CA ASN A 410 -1.98 -8.17 -16.83
C ASN A 410 -0.51 -8.02 -16.45
N LEU A 411 -0.04 -8.80 -15.50
CA LEU A 411 1.32 -8.73 -14.94
C LEU A 411 2.41 -9.16 -15.92
N ALA A 412 2.08 -10.08 -16.84
CA ALA A 412 3.05 -10.54 -17.83
C ALA A 412 3.37 -9.47 -18.88
N THR A 413 2.39 -8.65 -19.25
CA THR A 413 2.51 -7.68 -20.33
C THR A 413 2.54 -6.22 -19.87
N GLY A 414 2.09 -5.92 -18.65
CA GLY A 414 1.89 -4.57 -18.15
C GLY A 414 0.74 -3.82 -18.82
N LYS A 415 -0.14 -4.52 -19.55
CA LYS A 415 -1.27 -3.90 -20.24
C LYS A 415 -2.51 -3.85 -19.36
N LYS A 416 -3.30 -2.78 -19.53
CA LYS A 416 -4.64 -2.67 -18.96
C LYS A 416 -5.51 -3.80 -19.49
N GLN A 417 -6.09 -4.56 -18.56
CA GLN A 417 -7.11 -5.57 -18.87
C GLN A 417 -8.49 -4.95 -18.87
N GLN A 418 -8.84 -4.26 -17.78
CA GLN A 418 -10.13 -3.60 -17.61
C GLN A 418 -10.03 -2.46 -16.60
N PHE A 419 -10.95 -1.49 -16.69
CA PHE A 419 -11.10 -0.43 -15.71
C PHE A 419 -12.58 -0.23 -15.38
N PHE A 420 -12.87 -0.23 -14.08
CA PHE A 420 -14.21 -0.02 -13.54
C PHE A 420 -14.28 1.36 -12.88
N PRO A 421 -14.92 2.35 -13.53
CA PRO A 421 -14.97 3.70 -12.99
C PRO A 421 -15.90 3.81 -11.78
N THR A 422 -15.55 4.69 -10.84
CA THR A 422 -16.37 5.11 -9.71
C THR A 422 -16.54 6.63 -9.71
N GLU A 423 -17.54 7.14 -8.99
CA GLU A 423 -17.77 8.58 -8.86
C GLU A 423 -16.73 9.26 -7.99
N GLY A 424 -16.31 8.60 -6.91
CA GLY A 424 -15.29 9.05 -5.98
C GLY A 424 -14.05 8.13 -5.98
N PRO A 425 -12.99 8.50 -5.23
CA PRO A 425 -11.78 7.72 -5.13
C PRO A 425 -12.03 6.30 -4.61
N CYS A 426 -11.44 5.30 -5.28
CA CYS A 426 -11.36 3.94 -4.75
C CYS A 426 -10.22 3.87 -3.73
N GLN A 427 -10.50 3.34 -2.54
CA GLN A 427 -9.58 3.34 -1.40
C GLN A 427 -9.09 1.95 -1.00
N ALA A 428 -9.87 0.92 -1.30
CA ALA A 428 -9.51 -0.47 -1.05
C ALA A 428 -9.88 -1.32 -2.24
N ILE A 429 -9.13 -2.41 -2.45
CA ILE A 429 -9.29 -3.28 -3.60
C ILE A 429 -9.13 -4.74 -3.18
N GLY A 430 -9.87 -5.63 -3.84
CA GLY A 430 -9.71 -7.06 -3.75
C GLY A 430 -9.93 -7.72 -5.10
N ILE A 431 -9.32 -8.85 -5.29
CA ILE A 431 -9.54 -9.74 -6.44
C ILE A 431 -9.69 -11.17 -5.93
N SER A 432 -10.66 -11.91 -6.48
CA SER A 432 -10.84 -13.31 -6.11
C SER A 432 -9.67 -14.16 -6.62
N PRO A 433 -9.29 -15.25 -5.93
CA PRO A 433 -8.14 -16.08 -6.32
C PRO A 433 -8.24 -16.67 -7.73
N ASP A 434 -9.44 -16.87 -8.24
CA ASP A 434 -9.71 -17.34 -9.61
C ASP A 434 -9.67 -16.20 -10.65
N GLY A 435 -9.41 -14.95 -10.22
CA GLY A 435 -9.33 -13.79 -11.09
C GLY A 435 -10.66 -13.33 -11.70
N ARG A 436 -11.79 -13.90 -11.28
CA ARG A 436 -13.11 -13.62 -11.90
C ARG A 436 -13.84 -12.43 -11.31
N TRP A 437 -13.57 -12.09 -10.05
CA TRP A 437 -14.27 -11.03 -9.34
C TRP A 437 -13.28 -9.99 -8.83
N VAL A 438 -13.64 -8.72 -8.99
CA VAL A 438 -12.93 -7.58 -8.43
C VAL A 438 -13.88 -6.79 -7.56
N VAL A 439 -13.40 -6.34 -6.43
CA VAL A 439 -14.14 -5.48 -5.52
C VAL A 439 -13.34 -4.22 -5.25
N GLY A 440 -14.03 -3.08 -5.17
CA GLY A 440 -13.44 -1.82 -4.75
C GLY A 440 -14.32 -1.10 -3.73
N VAL A 441 -13.70 -0.42 -2.78
CA VAL A 441 -14.43 0.46 -1.86
C VAL A 441 -14.19 1.91 -2.24
N GLU A 442 -15.24 2.56 -2.71
CA GLU A 442 -15.28 3.99 -2.98
C GLU A 442 -15.47 4.75 -1.67
N ALA A 443 -14.75 5.85 -1.48
CA ALA A 443 -14.96 6.75 -0.37
C ALA A 443 -15.21 8.18 -0.86
N PRO A 444 -16.09 8.96 -0.20
CA PRO A 444 -16.33 10.33 -0.58
C PRO A 444 -15.08 11.20 -0.39
N ALA A 445 -14.91 12.18 -1.27
CA ALA A 445 -13.82 13.14 -1.22
C ALA A 445 -14.33 14.56 -1.49
N LEU A 446 -13.63 15.58 -0.97
CA LEU A 446 -13.90 16.97 -1.29
C LEU A 446 -13.07 17.41 -2.51
N THR A 447 -13.71 18.07 -3.46
CA THR A 447 -12.99 18.78 -4.51
C THR A 447 -12.37 20.07 -3.97
N PRO A 448 -11.40 20.70 -4.68
CA PRO A 448 -10.88 22.02 -4.30
C PRO A 448 -11.95 23.09 -4.17
N GLN A 449 -13.09 22.93 -4.83
CA GLN A 449 -14.24 23.83 -4.77
C GLN A 449 -15.21 23.49 -3.62
N GLY A 450 -14.85 22.55 -2.75
CA GLY A 450 -15.67 22.12 -1.63
C GLY A 450 -16.88 21.23 -1.99
N LYS A 451 -16.97 20.75 -3.24
CA LYS A 451 -18.03 19.83 -3.66
C LYS A 451 -17.65 18.39 -3.25
N ILE A 452 -18.60 17.66 -2.70
CA ILE A 452 -18.44 16.24 -2.40
C ILE A 452 -18.56 15.45 -3.71
N MET A 453 -17.61 14.54 -3.94
CA MET A 453 -17.65 13.57 -5.03
C MET A 453 -17.66 12.16 -4.44
N GLY A 454 -18.45 11.29 -5.07
CA GLY A 454 -18.62 9.92 -4.65
C GLY A 454 -19.40 9.73 -3.34
N ALA A 455 -19.47 8.49 -2.91
CA ALA A 455 -20.13 8.06 -1.69
C ALA A 455 -19.38 6.88 -1.07
N TYR A 456 -19.73 6.49 0.15
CA TYR A 456 -19.10 5.33 0.79
C TYR A 456 -19.80 4.06 0.34
N LYS A 457 -19.23 3.39 -0.67
CA LYS A 457 -19.83 2.25 -1.36
C LYS A 457 -18.83 1.11 -1.56
N LEU A 458 -19.33 -0.10 -1.43
CA LEU A 458 -18.67 -1.30 -1.94
C LEU A 458 -19.18 -1.52 -3.37
N HIS A 459 -18.26 -1.71 -4.30
CA HIS A 459 -18.56 -2.10 -5.67
C HIS A 459 -18.01 -3.49 -5.93
N ILE A 460 -18.79 -4.35 -6.57
CA ILE A 460 -18.42 -5.72 -6.93
C ILE A 460 -18.61 -5.87 -8.43
N TRP A 461 -17.56 -6.24 -9.14
CA TRP A 461 -17.57 -6.41 -10.58
C TRP A 461 -17.11 -7.82 -10.96
N LYS A 462 -17.71 -8.35 -12.00
CA LYS A 462 -17.23 -9.56 -12.67
C LYS A 462 -16.31 -9.17 -13.82
N LEU A 463 -15.11 -9.75 -13.86
CA LEU A 463 -14.20 -9.58 -14.98
C LEU A 463 -14.75 -10.30 -16.23
N GLU A 464 -14.69 -9.61 -17.36
CA GLU A 464 -15.00 -10.22 -18.64
C GLU A 464 -13.86 -11.19 -19.02
N GLU A 465 -14.24 -12.42 -19.38
CA GLU A 465 -13.31 -13.34 -20.00
C GLU A 465 -12.96 -12.80 -21.39
N LYS A 466 -11.77 -12.19 -21.53
CA LYS A 466 -11.27 -11.90 -22.87
C LYS A 466 -10.69 -13.20 -23.41
N PRO A 467 -11.14 -13.65 -24.60
CA PRO A 467 -10.48 -14.76 -25.26
C PRO A 467 -9.00 -14.43 -25.39
N ASP A 468 -8.14 -15.37 -25.04
CA ASP A 468 -6.68 -15.26 -25.14
C ASP A 468 -6.30 -14.70 -26.51
N ALA A 469 -5.67 -13.49 -26.51
CA ALA A 469 -5.19 -12.84 -27.72
C ALA A 469 -3.72 -13.21 -27.97
#